data_e8d8446f53f786107806cf76b8c09e65
#
_entry.id   e8d8446f53f786107806cf76b8c09e65
#
_cell.length_a   1.000
_cell.length_b   1.000
_cell.length_c   1.000
_cell.angle_alpha   90.00
_cell.angle_beta   90.00
_cell.angle_gamma   90.00
#
_symmetry.space_group_name_H-M   'P 1'
#
loop_
_entity.id
_entity.type
_entity.pdbx_description
1 polymer ?
#
loop_
_entity_poly.entity_id
_entity_poly.type
_entity_poly.pdbx_seq_one_letter_code
_entity_poly.pdbx_strand_id
1 'polypeptide(L)'
;MKSPSREELDALWTRHHGEWRDPSQITSQWQEAAEIDAQLLQWTVRGAWWETLAASQVTLLVTREYEHLVMAMCVSDEGPALSYMPMPHPSGLAVDREHGVVHIASTRNPNQVYDLMPVTSLMPRLDVKIGSLRVHHPLVPARSRFFPGCLYMHDMALIGGTLHANAVGHNAVVRLRDDGSYKRVWWPRCIETDGEPVFGQNHIQLNSIAAGTDLRTSYFSASADKISARRPGHKNFPVHERGVIFSGATREPVARGLTRPHSARLYNGRIWVDNSGYGELGVIEGGAFLPVARLPGWTRGLSFHEGIAFVGTSRVVPRFRQYAPGLDVDTSVCGVHAVDTRSGQILGSLIWPFGNQIFAVDWVPGRFTTGFPFFAGAKRATSREKKLFYTFMTDACEEDRE
;
A
#
# COMPACT_ATOMS: atom_id res chain seq x y z
N MET A 1 25.16 8.29 -9.50
CA MET A 1 24.18 9.18 -10.16
C MET A 1 23.96 10.41 -9.27
N LYS A 2 23.78 11.60 -9.86
CA LYS A 2 23.45 12.82 -9.11
C LYS A 2 21.99 12.68 -8.65
N SER A 3 21.73 12.95 -7.37
CA SER A 3 20.35 12.98 -6.86
C SER A 3 19.57 14.08 -7.57
N PRO A 4 18.28 13.85 -7.93
CA PRO A 4 17.45 14.88 -8.55
C PRO A 4 17.28 16.09 -7.63
N SER A 5 17.23 17.27 -8.20
CA SER A 5 16.92 18.50 -7.47
C SER A 5 15.45 18.52 -7.06
N ARG A 6 15.11 19.36 -6.09
CA ARG A 6 13.71 19.53 -5.67
C ARG A 6 12.82 20.02 -6.80
N GLU A 7 13.31 20.94 -7.61
CA GLU A 7 12.57 21.48 -8.76
C GLU A 7 12.25 20.40 -9.79
N GLU A 8 13.20 19.51 -10.10
CA GLU A 8 12.99 18.36 -10.97
C GLU A 8 11.94 17.40 -10.40
N LEU A 9 11.96 17.15 -9.08
CA LEU A 9 10.98 16.30 -8.42
C LEU A 9 9.58 16.93 -8.37
N ASP A 10 9.48 18.24 -8.15
CA ASP A 10 8.20 18.94 -8.13
C ASP A 10 7.59 19.05 -9.54
N ALA A 11 8.42 19.21 -10.57
CA ALA A 11 7.98 19.15 -11.97
C ALA A 11 7.47 17.74 -12.34
N LEU A 12 8.19 16.70 -11.95
CA LEU A 12 7.77 15.30 -12.14
C LEU A 12 6.42 15.04 -11.46
N TRP A 13 6.26 15.45 -10.21
CA TRP A 13 5.01 15.32 -9.50
C TRP A 13 3.87 16.10 -10.15
N THR A 14 4.12 17.32 -10.62
CA THR A 14 3.11 18.17 -11.27
C THR A 14 2.59 17.50 -12.55
N ARG A 15 3.48 16.90 -13.34
CA ARG A 15 3.11 16.14 -14.54
C ARG A 15 2.20 14.96 -14.15
N HIS A 16 2.64 14.07 -13.27
CA HIS A 16 1.85 12.91 -12.84
C HIS A 16 0.52 13.30 -12.19
N HIS A 17 0.50 14.38 -11.39
CA HIS A 17 -0.72 14.86 -10.76
C HIS A 17 -1.72 15.43 -11.75
N GLY A 18 -1.26 16.07 -12.84
CA GLY A 18 -2.11 16.55 -13.92
C GLY A 18 -2.80 15.40 -14.64
N GLU A 19 -2.02 14.42 -15.10
CA GLU A 19 -2.50 13.20 -15.75
C GLU A 19 -3.54 12.48 -14.89
N TRP A 20 -3.24 12.33 -13.62
CA TRP A 20 -4.07 11.66 -12.64
C TRP A 20 -5.46 12.29 -12.38
N ARG A 21 -5.66 13.57 -12.66
CA ARG A 21 -6.92 14.30 -12.47
C ARG A 21 -7.76 14.42 -13.72
N ASP A 22 -7.20 14.11 -14.85
CA ASP A 22 -7.92 14.15 -16.12
C ASP A 22 -8.89 12.96 -16.20
N PRO A 23 -10.22 13.17 -16.35
CA PRO A 23 -11.18 12.08 -16.48
C PRO A 23 -10.90 11.13 -17.65
N SER A 24 -10.32 11.64 -18.75
CA SER A 24 -9.94 10.81 -19.89
C SER A 24 -8.83 9.83 -19.52
N GLN A 25 -7.92 10.23 -18.65
CA GLN A 25 -6.85 9.41 -18.13
C GLN A 25 -7.37 8.29 -17.19
N ILE A 26 -8.42 8.57 -16.42
CA ILE A 26 -9.03 7.56 -15.54
C ILE A 26 -9.57 6.38 -16.36
N THR A 27 -10.09 6.62 -17.54
CA THR A 27 -10.62 5.56 -18.44
C THR A 27 -9.53 4.88 -19.26
N SER A 28 -8.43 5.58 -19.56
CA SER A 28 -7.30 5.08 -20.36
C SER A 28 -6.07 4.68 -19.55
N GLN A 29 -6.14 4.74 -18.23
CA GLN A 29 -5.01 4.51 -17.30
C GLN A 29 -4.27 3.18 -17.51
N TRP A 30 -4.91 2.15 -18.06
CA TRP A 30 -4.27 0.90 -18.44
C TRP A 30 -3.23 1.08 -19.56
N GLN A 31 -3.54 1.91 -20.52
CA GLN A 31 -2.64 2.21 -21.62
C GLN A 31 -1.41 2.96 -21.13
N GLU A 32 -1.59 3.94 -20.27
CA GLU A 32 -0.50 4.72 -19.68
C GLU A 32 0.30 3.94 -18.66
N ALA A 33 -0.35 3.11 -17.84
CA ALA A 33 0.35 2.23 -16.92
C ALA A 33 1.27 1.21 -17.62
N ALA A 34 1.10 0.98 -18.92
CA ALA A 34 2.02 0.17 -19.72
C ALA A 34 3.30 0.92 -20.14
N GLU A 35 3.32 2.24 -20.08
CA GLU A 35 4.45 3.10 -20.42
C GLU A 35 5.14 3.60 -19.16
N ILE A 36 6.03 2.78 -18.60
CA ILE A 36 6.74 3.12 -17.36
C ILE A 36 7.94 4.00 -17.66
N ASP A 37 8.00 5.16 -17.00
CA ASP A 37 9.19 5.97 -16.96
C ASP A 37 10.32 5.21 -16.23
N ALA A 38 11.40 4.91 -16.97
CA ALA A 38 12.52 4.16 -16.43
C ALA A 38 13.20 4.83 -15.21
N GLN A 39 13.04 6.13 -15.05
CA GLN A 39 13.52 6.85 -13.86
C GLN A 39 12.81 6.38 -12.59
N LEU A 40 11.53 6.03 -12.67
CA LEU A 40 10.74 5.56 -11.54
C LEU A 40 11.18 4.20 -11.01
N LEU A 41 11.91 3.45 -11.83
CA LEU A 41 12.46 2.14 -11.48
C LEU A 41 13.87 2.20 -10.88
N GLN A 42 14.51 3.38 -10.87
CA GLN A 42 15.84 3.54 -10.28
C GLN A 42 15.73 3.51 -8.75
N TRP A 43 16.69 2.84 -8.14
CA TRP A 43 16.74 2.70 -6.68
C TRP A 43 18.18 2.75 -6.16
N THR A 44 18.32 3.06 -4.90
CA THR A 44 19.57 2.99 -4.12
C THR A 44 19.31 2.33 -2.78
N VAL A 45 20.35 1.75 -2.19
CA VAL A 45 20.27 1.07 -0.90
C VAL A 45 21.20 1.73 0.12
N ARG A 46 20.78 1.75 1.36
CA ARG A 46 21.56 2.19 2.52
C ARG A 46 21.47 1.16 3.63
N GLY A 47 22.55 1.01 4.39
CA GLY A 47 22.61 0.04 5.50
C GLY A 47 22.48 -1.41 5.03
N ALA A 48 22.07 -2.29 5.92
CA ALA A 48 21.95 -3.73 5.70
C ALA A 48 20.58 -4.14 5.13
N TRP A 49 20.08 -3.42 4.12
CA TRP A 49 18.73 -3.66 3.55
C TRP A 49 18.56 -5.07 3.02
N TRP A 50 19.48 -5.49 2.14
CA TRP A 50 19.35 -6.79 1.49
C TRP A 50 19.63 -7.95 2.44
N GLU A 51 20.57 -7.79 3.36
CA GLU A 51 20.88 -8.75 4.42
C GLU A 51 19.67 -8.95 5.34
N THR A 52 19.00 -7.86 5.73
CA THR A 52 17.80 -7.90 6.56
C THR A 52 16.64 -8.59 5.83
N LEU A 53 16.45 -8.27 4.55
CA LEU A 53 15.40 -8.89 3.75
C LEU A 53 15.67 -10.38 3.51
N ALA A 54 16.92 -10.76 3.25
CA ALA A 54 17.34 -12.15 3.10
C ALA A 54 17.05 -12.97 4.37
N ALA A 55 17.41 -12.42 5.54
CA ALA A 55 17.14 -13.07 6.82
C ALA A 55 15.65 -13.27 7.09
N SER A 56 14.82 -12.37 6.60
CA SER A 56 13.35 -12.42 6.76
C SER A 56 12.67 -13.49 5.90
N GLN A 57 13.32 -14.01 4.86
CA GLN A 57 12.78 -15.03 3.94
C GLN A 57 11.39 -14.68 3.35
N VAL A 58 11.14 -13.42 3.11
CA VAL A 58 9.89 -12.90 2.54
C VAL A 58 10.12 -12.20 1.21
N THR A 59 9.08 -12.13 0.40
CA THR A 59 8.98 -11.19 -0.71
C THR A 59 8.17 -9.99 -0.23
N LEU A 60 8.82 -8.83 -0.13
CA LEU A 60 8.21 -7.59 0.30
C LEU A 60 7.50 -6.94 -0.88
N LEU A 61 6.24 -6.55 -0.68
CA LEU A 61 5.39 -5.91 -1.67
C LEU A 61 5.16 -4.45 -1.32
N VAL A 62 5.19 -3.60 -2.34
CA VAL A 62 5.01 -2.14 -2.18
C VAL A 62 4.11 -1.61 -3.28
N THR A 63 3.10 -0.84 -2.92
CA THR A 63 2.29 -0.09 -3.87
C THR A 63 2.73 1.36 -3.95
N ARG A 64 2.83 1.88 -5.17
CA ARG A 64 3.22 3.25 -5.51
C ARG A 64 2.11 3.86 -6.38
N GLU A 65 1.13 4.48 -5.71
CA GLU A 65 -0.12 4.93 -6.33
C GLU A 65 0.10 5.90 -7.49
N TYR A 66 0.94 6.93 -7.28
CA TYR A 66 1.14 7.99 -8.29
C TYR A 66 2.02 7.56 -9.46
N GLU A 67 2.78 6.52 -9.26
CA GLU A 67 3.65 5.95 -10.29
C GLU A 67 2.98 4.78 -11.02
N HIS A 68 1.76 4.39 -10.63
CA HIS A 68 1.04 3.25 -11.20
C HIS A 68 1.83 1.94 -11.14
N LEU A 69 2.54 1.69 -10.04
CA LEU A 69 3.42 0.56 -9.88
C LEU A 69 3.11 -0.25 -8.62
N VAL A 70 3.12 -1.56 -8.78
CA VAL A 70 3.33 -2.50 -7.68
C VAL A 70 4.72 -3.06 -7.82
N MET A 71 5.48 -3.11 -6.72
CA MET A 71 6.87 -3.57 -6.72
C MET A 71 7.04 -4.69 -5.71
N ALA A 72 7.95 -5.61 -6.02
CA ALA A 72 8.34 -6.69 -5.14
C ALA A 72 9.86 -6.71 -4.97
N MET A 73 10.30 -6.96 -3.75
CA MET A 73 11.70 -7.07 -3.38
C MET A 73 11.92 -8.40 -2.67
N CYS A 74 12.92 -9.16 -3.11
CA CYS A 74 13.31 -10.40 -2.48
C CYS A 74 14.82 -10.61 -2.58
N VAL A 75 15.32 -11.58 -1.85
CA VAL A 75 16.67 -12.13 -2.01
C VAL A 75 16.53 -13.63 -2.24
N SER A 76 17.01 -14.08 -3.40
CA SER A 76 17.04 -15.49 -3.78
C SER A 76 18.48 -15.97 -3.90
N ASP A 77 18.68 -17.23 -4.30
CA ASP A 77 20.02 -17.80 -4.60
C ASP A 77 20.71 -17.05 -5.75
N GLU A 78 19.95 -16.40 -6.63
CA GLU A 78 20.50 -15.54 -7.70
C GLU A 78 20.87 -14.12 -7.20
N GLY A 79 20.62 -13.84 -5.92
CA GLY A 79 20.90 -12.56 -5.28
C GLY A 79 19.66 -11.67 -5.12
N PRO A 80 19.88 -10.39 -4.77
CA PRO A 80 18.82 -9.40 -4.60
C PRO A 80 18.08 -9.09 -5.89
N ALA A 81 16.76 -9.04 -5.83
CA ALA A 81 15.93 -8.71 -6.97
C ALA A 81 14.84 -7.69 -6.61
N LEU A 82 14.61 -6.75 -7.55
CA LEU A 82 13.48 -5.82 -7.52
C LEU A 82 12.71 -5.99 -8.82
N SER A 83 11.48 -6.45 -8.68
CA SER A 83 10.57 -6.67 -9.79
C SER A 83 9.33 -5.79 -9.66
N TYR A 84 8.56 -5.65 -10.73
CA TYR A 84 7.41 -4.78 -10.75
C TYR A 84 6.31 -5.24 -11.69
N MET A 85 5.13 -4.69 -11.51
CA MET A 85 3.99 -4.77 -12.42
C MET A 85 3.31 -3.40 -12.51
N PRO A 86 3.01 -2.90 -13.70
CA PRO A 86 2.15 -1.73 -13.89
C PRO A 86 0.73 -2.04 -13.38
N MET A 87 0.17 -1.13 -12.62
CA MET A 87 -1.21 -1.26 -12.13
C MET A 87 -1.82 0.12 -11.89
N PRO A 88 -3.04 0.41 -12.35
CA PRO A 88 -3.62 1.73 -12.18
C PRO A 88 -3.92 2.03 -10.71
N HIS A 89 -3.37 3.11 -10.19
CA HIS A 89 -3.59 3.64 -8.85
C HIS A 89 -3.57 2.59 -7.73
N PRO A 90 -2.53 1.72 -7.64
CA PRO A 90 -2.49 0.68 -6.62
C PRO A 90 -2.38 1.31 -5.24
N SER A 91 -3.22 0.84 -4.32
CA SER A 91 -3.33 1.43 -2.98
C SER A 91 -3.16 0.39 -1.87
N GLY A 92 -4.22 0.09 -1.13
CA GLY A 92 -4.19 -0.87 -0.04
C GLY A 92 -3.82 -2.27 -0.48
N LEU A 93 -3.07 -2.96 0.37
CA LEU A 93 -2.67 -4.36 0.23
C LEU A 93 -3.32 -5.20 1.33
N ALA A 94 -3.77 -6.41 0.96
CA ALA A 94 -4.05 -7.47 1.92
C ALA A 94 -3.49 -8.78 1.39
N VAL A 95 -2.77 -9.52 2.22
CA VAL A 95 -2.10 -10.76 1.82
C VAL A 95 -2.69 -11.94 2.59
N ASP A 96 -3.22 -12.90 1.87
CA ASP A 96 -3.49 -14.23 2.39
C ASP A 96 -2.17 -15.01 2.42
N ARG A 97 -1.54 -15.07 3.59
CA ARG A 97 -0.23 -15.69 3.78
C ARG A 97 -0.31 -17.23 3.83
N GLU A 98 -1.50 -17.77 3.96
CA GLU A 98 -1.74 -19.21 3.93
C GLU A 98 -1.73 -19.74 2.50
N HIS A 99 -2.34 -19.00 1.56
CA HIS A 99 -2.49 -19.41 0.16
C HIS A 99 -1.60 -18.61 -0.81
N GLY A 100 -0.87 -17.58 -0.33
CA GLY A 100 -0.02 -16.75 -1.17
C GLY A 100 -0.78 -15.79 -2.09
N VAL A 101 -2.07 -15.54 -1.83
CA VAL A 101 -2.91 -14.64 -2.62
C VAL A 101 -2.71 -13.21 -2.14
N VAL A 102 -2.53 -12.30 -3.09
CA VAL A 102 -2.33 -10.87 -2.82
C VAL A 102 -3.49 -10.07 -3.39
N HIS A 103 -4.21 -9.36 -2.54
CA HIS A 103 -5.28 -8.45 -2.91
C HIS A 103 -4.75 -7.03 -2.96
N ILE A 104 -4.95 -6.33 -4.08
CA ILE A 104 -4.51 -4.95 -4.28
C ILE A 104 -5.70 -4.09 -4.69
N ALA A 105 -5.99 -3.04 -3.89
CA ALA A 105 -7.01 -2.07 -4.24
C ALA A 105 -6.49 -1.01 -5.20
N SER A 106 -7.40 -0.44 -5.99
CA SER A 106 -7.22 0.84 -6.68
C SER A 106 -8.06 1.92 -6.01
N THR A 107 -7.45 3.10 -5.75
CA THR A 107 -8.15 4.20 -5.06
C THR A 107 -9.13 4.95 -5.94
N ARG A 108 -9.07 4.76 -7.27
CA ARG A 108 -9.81 5.61 -8.22
C ARG A 108 -11.03 4.91 -8.80
N ASN A 109 -11.88 5.68 -9.43
CA ASN A 109 -12.99 5.15 -10.18
C ASN A 109 -12.55 4.63 -11.55
N PRO A 110 -13.01 3.42 -11.92
CA PRO A 110 -13.80 2.55 -11.06
C PRO A 110 -12.97 1.98 -9.92
N ASN A 111 -13.56 1.90 -8.70
CA ASN A 111 -12.90 1.19 -7.60
C ASN A 111 -12.75 -0.26 -7.98
N GLN A 112 -11.56 -0.80 -7.80
CA GLN A 112 -11.19 -2.13 -8.27
C GLN A 112 -10.32 -2.83 -7.25
N VAL A 113 -10.46 -4.14 -7.14
CA VAL A 113 -9.53 -5.01 -6.43
C VAL A 113 -9.01 -6.03 -7.41
N TYR A 114 -7.70 -6.16 -7.45
CA TYR A 114 -6.98 -7.19 -8.19
C TYR A 114 -6.56 -8.28 -7.22
N ASP A 115 -6.85 -9.52 -7.57
CA ASP A 115 -6.32 -10.67 -6.87
C ASP A 115 -5.16 -11.23 -7.71
N LEU A 116 -3.97 -11.23 -7.12
CA LEU A 116 -2.77 -11.78 -7.74
C LEU A 116 -2.44 -13.12 -7.09
N MET A 117 -2.09 -14.08 -7.92
CA MET A 117 -1.74 -15.43 -7.49
C MET A 117 -0.36 -15.83 -8.03
N PRO A 118 0.37 -16.70 -7.32
CA PRO A 118 1.58 -17.30 -7.85
C PRO A 118 1.28 -18.15 -9.09
N VAL A 119 2.14 -18.08 -10.08
CA VAL A 119 2.13 -19.00 -11.23
C VAL A 119 2.61 -20.37 -10.75
N THR A 120 1.78 -21.39 -10.91
CA THR A 120 2.07 -22.75 -10.46
C THR A 120 2.55 -23.67 -11.60
N SER A 121 2.19 -23.33 -12.84
CA SER A 121 2.61 -24.08 -14.03
C SER A 121 2.65 -23.21 -15.28
N LEU A 122 3.19 -23.75 -16.37
CA LEU A 122 3.22 -23.10 -17.67
C LEU A 122 2.46 -23.95 -18.70
N MET A 123 1.48 -23.35 -19.36
CA MET A 123 0.77 -24.00 -20.47
C MET A 123 1.71 -24.22 -21.64
N PRO A 124 1.86 -25.45 -22.18
CA PRO A 124 2.62 -25.70 -23.37
C PRO A 124 2.03 -24.98 -24.59
N ARG A 125 2.87 -24.24 -25.32
CA ARG A 125 2.48 -23.55 -26.56
C ARG A 125 3.47 -23.79 -27.66
N LEU A 126 3.01 -23.91 -28.89
CA LEU A 126 3.85 -24.16 -30.06
C LEU A 126 4.65 -22.90 -30.47
N ASP A 127 4.15 -21.70 -30.17
CA ASP A 127 4.72 -20.40 -30.54
C ASP A 127 5.64 -19.80 -29.46
N VAL A 128 5.76 -20.47 -28.29
CA VAL A 128 6.60 -20.02 -27.17
C VAL A 128 7.52 -21.14 -26.72
N LYS A 129 8.82 -20.93 -26.80
CA LYS A 129 9.78 -21.81 -26.14
C LYS A 129 9.73 -21.58 -24.64
N ILE A 130 9.20 -22.54 -23.91
CA ILE A 130 9.19 -22.54 -22.46
C ILE A 130 10.66 -22.64 -21.99
N GLY A 131 11.12 -21.62 -21.28
CA GLY A 131 12.41 -21.60 -20.60
C GLY A 131 12.20 -21.49 -19.11
N SER A 132 13.28 -21.52 -18.32
CA SER A 132 13.19 -21.20 -16.89
C SER A 132 12.63 -19.80 -16.69
N LEU A 133 11.70 -19.65 -15.76
CA LEU A 133 11.28 -18.34 -15.29
C LEU A 133 12.41 -17.73 -14.45
N ARG A 134 12.67 -16.43 -14.63
CA ARG A 134 13.63 -15.70 -13.79
C ARG A 134 13.11 -15.50 -12.37
N VAL A 135 11.79 -15.44 -12.22
CA VAL A 135 11.11 -15.33 -10.94
C VAL A 135 10.51 -16.68 -10.62
N HIS A 136 10.81 -17.20 -9.45
CA HIS A 136 10.16 -18.41 -8.96
C HIS A 136 8.71 -18.09 -8.60
N HIS A 137 7.76 -18.76 -9.28
CA HIS A 137 6.32 -18.52 -9.12
C HIS A 137 5.96 -17.02 -9.19
N PRO A 138 6.10 -16.34 -10.35
CA PRO A 138 5.77 -14.92 -10.42
C PRO A 138 4.30 -14.66 -10.08
N LEU A 139 4.03 -13.56 -9.35
CA LEU A 139 2.67 -13.11 -9.09
C LEU A 139 2.07 -12.51 -10.35
N VAL A 140 0.86 -12.97 -10.71
CA VAL A 140 0.11 -12.47 -11.85
C VAL A 140 -1.34 -12.17 -11.47
N PRO A 141 -2.00 -11.20 -12.12
CA PRO A 141 -3.42 -10.97 -11.92
C PRO A 141 -4.22 -12.20 -12.36
N ALA A 142 -4.94 -12.82 -11.41
CA ALA A 142 -5.81 -13.95 -11.66
C ALA A 142 -7.28 -13.53 -11.74
N ARG A 143 -7.67 -12.50 -10.97
CA ARG A 143 -9.04 -11.99 -10.93
C ARG A 143 -9.05 -10.49 -10.69
N SER A 144 -10.09 -9.82 -11.17
CA SER A 144 -10.35 -8.42 -10.86
C SER A 144 -11.85 -8.21 -10.59
N ARG A 145 -12.16 -7.40 -9.58
CA ARG A 145 -13.53 -7.10 -9.17
C ARG A 145 -13.73 -5.59 -9.12
N PHE A 146 -14.81 -5.13 -9.76
CA PHE A 146 -15.20 -3.73 -9.73
C PHE A 146 -16.26 -3.49 -8.67
N PHE A 147 -16.12 -2.39 -7.94
CA PHE A 147 -17.06 -1.97 -6.90
C PHE A 147 -17.59 -0.57 -7.24
N PRO A 148 -18.84 -0.45 -7.69
CA PRO A 148 -19.41 0.84 -8.08
C PRO A 148 -19.55 1.79 -6.89
N GLY A 149 -19.50 3.09 -7.16
CA GLY A 149 -19.57 4.14 -6.16
C GLY A 149 -18.21 4.72 -5.79
N CYS A 150 -18.20 5.67 -4.87
CA CYS A 150 -17.00 6.39 -4.43
C CYS A 150 -16.46 5.79 -3.13
N LEU A 151 -15.82 4.62 -3.20
CA LEU A 151 -15.24 3.99 -2.01
C LEU A 151 -13.95 4.67 -1.58
N TYR A 152 -13.05 4.98 -2.50
CA TYR A 152 -11.69 5.46 -2.19
C TYR A 152 -10.99 4.51 -1.20
N MET A 153 -10.76 3.28 -1.63
CA MET A 153 -10.15 2.24 -0.79
C MET A 153 -8.70 2.57 -0.50
N HIS A 154 -8.42 3.08 0.69
CA HIS A 154 -7.06 3.42 1.11
C HIS A 154 -6.30 2.23 1.70
N ASP A 155 -6.97 1.36 2.41
CA ASP A 155 -6.36 0.19 3.03
C ASP A 155 -7.29 -1.01 2.93
N MET A 156 -6.72 -2.19 2.92
CA MET A 156 -7.44 -3.46 2.95
C MET A 156 -6.84 -4.39 3.99
N ALA A 157 -7.66 -5.28 4.51
CA ALA A 157 -7.22 -6.32 5.43
C ALA A 157 -8.14 -7.53 5.38
N LEU A 158 -7.58 -8.69 5.68
CA LEU A 158 -8.37 -9.89 6.00
C LEU A 158 -8.73 -9.84 7.49
N ILE A 159 -10.03 -9.73 7.78
CA ILE A 159 -10.57 -9.79 9.14
C ILE A 159 -11.40 -11.07 9.22
N GLY A 160 -10.97 -12.03 10.06
CA GLY A 160 -11.62 -13.34 10.15
C GLY A 160 -11.68 -14.07 8.80
N GLY A 161 -10.61 -14.01 8.01
CA GLY A 161 -10.54 -14.63 6.69
C GLY A 161 -11.33 -13.92 5.58
N THR A 162 -12.02 -12.81 5.89
CA THR A 162 -12.85 -12.07 4.91
C THR A 162 -12.20 -10.74 4.53
N LEU A 163 -12.22 -10.41 3.24
CA LEU A 163 -11.62 -9.18 2.73
C LEU A 163 -12.46 -7.95 3.09
N HIS A 164 -11.82 -7.01 3.76
CA HIS A 164 -12.37 -5.72 4.14
C HIS A 164 -11.54 -4.58 3.56
N ALA A 165 -12.21 -3.45 3.29
CA ALA A 165 -11.55 -2.22 2.89
C ALA A 165 -12.10 -1.03 3.68
N ASN A 166 -11.26 -0.04 3.95
CA ASN A 166 -11.76 1.24 4.41
C ASN A 166 -12.25 2.06 3.22
N ALA A 167 -13.53 2.34 3.20
CA ALA A 167 -14.18 3.19 2.22
C ALA A 167 -14.14 4.64 2.70
N VAL A 168 -13.06 5.36 2.36
CA VAL A 168 -12.84 6.75 2.79
C VAL A 168 -13.96 7.68 2.33
N GLY A 169 -14.50 7.44 1.14
CA GLY A 169 -15.64 8.20 0.61
C GLY A 169 -16.94 8.01 1.41
N HIS A 170 -17.04 6.93 2.20
CA HIS A 170 -18.19 6.58 3.02
C HIS A 170 -17.96 6.73 4.53
N ASN A 171 -16.77 7.07 4.98
CA ASN A 171 -16.37 7.05 6.40
C ASN A 171 -16.62 5.69 7.08
N ALA A 172 -16.49 4.59 6.36
CA ALA A 172 -16.88 3.26 6.81
C ALA A 172 -15.87 2.20 6.42
N VAL A 173 -15.87 1.10 7.14
CA VAL A 173 -15.26 -0.16 6.71
C VAL A 173 -16.33 -0.97 5.97
N VAL A 174 -15.96 -1.47 4.81
CA VAL A 174 -16.82 -2.32 3.99
C VAL A 174 -16.25 -3.73 3.90
N ARG A 175 -17.11 -4.73 3.94
CA ARG A 175 -16.80 -6.09 3.56
C ARG A 175 -17.01 -6.22 2.06
N LEU A 176 -15.98 -6.63 1.35
CA LEU A 176 -16.01 -6.85 -0.09
C LEU A 176 -16.44 -8.29 -0.39
N ARG A 177 -17.20 -8.49 -1.45
CA ARG A 177 -17.67 -9.80 -1.89
C ARG A 177 -17.15 -10.14 -3.28
N ASP A 178 -17.18 -11.42 -3.61
CA ASP A 178 -16.66 -11.92 -4.88
C ASP A 178 -17.51 -11.52 -6.08
N ASP A 179 -18.79 -11.27 -5.87
CA ASP A 179 -19.74 -10.79 -6.89
C ASP A 179 -19.63 -9.30 -7.24
N GLY A 180 -18.65 -8.57 -6.66
CA GLY A 180 -18.48 -7.13 -6.82
C GLY A 180 -19.43 -6.28 -5.96
N SER A 181 -20.24 -6.92 -5.11
CA SER A 181 -21.03 -6.20 -4.11
C SER A 181 -20.22 -5.94 -2.83
N TYR A 182 -20.67 -4.99 -2.04
CA TYR A 182 -20.07 -4.71 -0.74
C TYR A 182 -21.12 -4.37 0.31
N LYS A 183 -20.77 -4.55 1.57
CA LYS A 183 -21.61 -4.18 2.70
C LYS A 183 -20.82 -3.30 3.68
N ARG A 184 -21.37 -2.15 4.09
CA ARG A 184 -20.83 -1.40 5.23
C ARG A 184 -21.04 -2.23 6.49
N VAL A 185 -19.96 -2.46 7.23
CA VAL A 185 -19.96 -3.35 8.39
C VAL A 185 -19.51 -2.64 9.68
N TRP A 186 -18.85 -1.49 9.53
CA TRP A 186 -18.41 -0.67 10.65
C TRP A 186 -18.24 0.80 10.23
N TRP A 187 -18.53 1.71 11.15
CA TRP A 187 -18.26 3.15 11.08
C TRP A 187 -18.15 3.75 12.48
N PRO A 188 -17.38 4.83 12.71
CA PRO A 188 -17.28 5.47 14.02
C PRO A 188 -18.55 6.26 14.35
N ARG A 189 -18.86 6.37 15.64
CA ARG A 189 -20.06 7.12 16.10
C ARG A 189 -20.01 8.60 15.73
N CYS A 190 -18.81 9.18 15.61
CA CYS A 190 -18.65 10.60 15.31
C CYS A 190 -19.20 11.04 13.94
N ILE A 191 -19.58 10.09 13.05
CA ILE A 191 -20.26 10.42 11.78
C ILE A 191 -21.79 10.29 11.87
N GLU A 192 -22.34 9.94 13.02
CA GLU A 192 -23.77 9.87 13.23
C GLU A 192 -24.33 11.25 13.55
N THR A 193 -25.41 11.65 12.85
CA THR A 193 -26.18 12.87 13.08
C THR A 193 -27.62 12.45 13.26
N ASP A 194 -28.23 12.86 14.36
CA ASP A 194 -29.62 12.48 14.73
C ASP A 194 -29.85 10.96 14.75
N GLY A 195 -28.82 10.21 15.14
CA GLY A 195 -28.85 8.75 15.22
C GLY A 195 -28.54 8.01 13.91
N GLU A 196 -28.40 8.73 12.79
CA GLU A 196 -28.14 8.14 11.48
C GLU A 196 -26.72 8.47 10.98
N PRO A 197 -26.00 7.51 10.37
CA PRO A 197 -24.65 7.74 9.87
C PRO A 197 -24.65 8.51 8.54
N VAL A 198 -23.71 9.45 8.40
CA VAL A 198 -23.51 10.24 7.18
C VAL A 198 -22.43 9.60 6.30
N PHE A 199 -22.85 8.94 5.22
CA PHE A 199 -21.97 8.22 4.31
C PHE A 199 -21.62 8.97 3.02
N GLY A 200 -22.34 10.02 2.68
CA GLY A 200 -22.28 10.65 1.35
C GLY A 200 -21.05 11.49 1.07
N GLN A 201 -20.17 11.70 2.06
CA GLN A 201 -19.02 12.56 1.94
C GLN A 201 -17.88 12.12 2.87
N ASN A 202 -16.63 12.24 2.42
CA ASN A 202 -15.47 12.04 3.28
C ASN A 202 -15.38 13.14 4.36
N HIS A 203 -15.65 12.81 5.59
CA HIS A 203 -15.58 13.72 6.74
C HIS A 203 -14.35 13.55 7.60
N ILE A 204 -13.87 12.30 7.78
CA ILE A 204 -12.84 11.96 8.76
C ILE A 204 -11.57 11.41 8.13
N GLN A 205 -11.62 11.05 6.85
CA GLN A 205 -10.55 10.32 6.15
C GLN A 205 -10.09 9.10 6.95
N LEU A 206 -10.92 8.06 6.93
CA LEU A 206 -10.61 6.75 7.50
C LEU A 206 -9.46 6.13 6.68
N ASN A 207 -8.27 5.97 7.29
CA ASN A 207 -7.05 5.71 6.54
C ASN A 207 -6.60 4.25 6.54
N SER A 208 -6.73 3.53 7.66
CA SER A 208 -6.16 2.17 7.74
C SER A 208 -6.91 1.26 8.71
N ILE A 209 -6.64 -0.04 8.56
CA ILE A 209 -7.24 -1.13 9.33
C ILE A 209 -6.12 -1.89 10.04
N ALA A 210 -6.11 -1.82 11.38
CA ALA A 210 -5.34 -2.74 12.22
C ALA A 210 -6.23 -3.95 12.51
N ALA A 211 -6.15 -4.97 11.65
CA ALA A 211 -7.02 -6.13 11.68
C ALA A 211 -6.78 -7.00 12.91
N GLY A 212 -7.84 -7.26 13.66
CA GLY A 212 -7.92 -8.31 14.67
C GLY A 212 -8.54 -9.59 14.11
N THR A 213 -8.93 -10.50 14.98
CA THR A 213 -9.64 -11.73 14.60
C THR A 213 -11.06 -11.46 14.09
N ASP A 214 -11.64 -10.34 14.50
CA ASP A 214 -12.95 -9.85 14.06
C ASP A 214 -12.99 -8.31 14.07
N LEU A 215 -14.11 -7.71 13.66
CA LEU A 215 -14.28 -6.26 13.66
C LEU A 215 -14.17 -5.64 15.05
N ARG A 216 -14.61 -6.33 16.10
CA ARG A 216 -14.62 -5.82 17.48
C ARG A 216 -13.21 -5.71 18.05
N THR A 217 -12.33 -6.62 17.65
CA THR A 217 -10.93 -6.66 18.06
C THR A 217 -10.02 -5.87 17.13
N SER A 218 -10.57 -5.27 16.08
CA SER A 218 -9.85 -4.43 15.13
C SER A 218 -9.81 -2.97 15.54
N TYR A 219 -8.87 -2.20 14.96
CA TYR A 219 -8.76 -0.76 15.18
C TYR A 219 -8.59 -0.03 13.85
N PHE A 220 -9.01 1.24 13.81
CA PHE A 220 -9.10 2.01 12.58
C PHE A 220 -8.51 3.40 12.77
N SER A 221 -7.56 3.80 11.93
CA SER A 221 -7.00 5.15 11.98
C SER A 221 -7.81 6.12 11.14
N ALA A 222 -7.96 7.35 11.60
CA ALA A 222 -8.57 8.43 10.85
C ALA A 222 -7.89 9.78 11.12
N SER A 223 -8.04 10.71 10.19
CA SER A 223 -7.45 12.06 10.29
C SER A 223 -8.25 13.01 11.19
N ALA A 224 -9.46 12.63 11.60
CA ALA A 224 -10.31 13.39 12.51
C ALA A 224 -11.32 12.49 13.23
N ASP A 225 -11.82 12.96 14.34
CA ASP A 225 -12.83 12.28 15.18
C ASP A 225 -14.21 12.99 15.18
N LYS A 226 -14.45 13.88 14.21
CA LYS A 226 -15.73 14.59 14.07
C LYS A 226 -15.97 15.06 12.65
N ILE A 227 -17.25 15.22 12.34
CA ILE A 227 -17.69 15.90 11.11
C ILE A 227 -17.21 17.37 11.15
N SER A 228 -16.60 17.80 10.07
CA SER A 228 -16.13 19.18 9.90
C SER A 228 -16.79 19.82 8.68
N ALA A 229 -17.02 21.12 8.74
CA ALA A 229 -17.50 21.90 7.59
C ALA A 229 -16.56 21.84 6.38
N ARG A 230 -15.30 21.47 6.58
CA ARG A 230 -14.29 21.28 5.52
C ARG A 230 -13.82 19.84 5.54
N ARG A 231 -13.90 19.19 4.38
CA ARG A 231 -13.43 17.82 4.21
C ARG A 231 -11.91 17.70 4.35
N PRO A 232 -11.38 16.56 4.78
CA PRO A 232 -9.96 16.26 4.67
C PRO A 232 -9.47 16.43 3.23
N GLY A 233 -8.26 17.00 3.07
CA GLY A 233 -7.73 17.37 1.75
C GLY A 233 -8.04 18.81 1.31
N HIS A 234 -8.95 19.52 1.97
CA HIS A 234 -9.12 20.96 1.78
C HIS A 234 -7.94 21.71 2.39
N LYS A 235 -7.42 22.74 1.69
CA LYS A 235 -6.24 23.53 2.12
C LYS A 235 -6.33 24.09 3.55
N ASN A 236 -7.53 24.30 4.08
CA ASN A 236 -7.78 24.84 5.41
C ASN A 236 -8.37 23.78 6.36
N PHE A 237 -8.25 22.49 6.06
CA PHE A 237 -8.63 21.44 7.00
C PHE A 237 -7.59 21.39 8.13
N PRO A 238 -8.00 21.48 9.40
CA PRO A 238 -7.08 21.41 10.53
C PRO A 238 -6.50 19.99 10.61
N VAL A 239 -5.18 19.88 10.58
CA VAL A 239 -4.50 18.57 10.49
C VAL A 239 -3.76 18.21 11.76
N HIS A 240 -3.12 19.22 12.39
CA HIS A 240 -2.23 19.04 13.54
C HIS A 240 -2.98 18.44 14.72
N GLU A 241 -2.52 17.30 15.21
CA GLU A 241 -3.03 16.56 16.36
C GLU A 241 -4.54 16.21 16.31
N ARG A 242 -5.11 16.12 15.11
CA ARG A 242 -6.53 15.77 14.91
C ARG A 242 -6.78 14.30 14.65
N GLY A 243 -5.72 13.57 14.34
CA GLY A 243 -5.80 12.16 14.02
C GLY A 243 -6.07 11.29 15.24
N VAL A 244 -6.75 10.20 14.99
CA VAL A 244 -7.24 9.27 16.03
C VAL A 244 -7.11 7.83 15.61
N ILE A 245 -7.16 6.93 16.60
CA ILE A 245 -7.40 5.50 16.44
C ILE A 245 -8.75 5.16 17.08
N PHE A 246 -9.66 4.58 16.30
CA PHE A 246 -10.96 4.11 16.78
C PHE A 246 -10.90 2.63 17.18
N SER A 247 -11.66 2.27 18.21
CA SER A 247 -11.94 0.88 18.58
C SER A 247 -13.04 0.29 17.71
N GLY A 248 -12.82 -0.91 17.20
CA GLY A 248 -13.85 -1.68 16.50
C GLY A 248 -15.05 -2.03 17.37
N ALA A 249 -14.82 -2.29 18.68
CA ALA A 249 -15.87 -2.66 19.62
C ALA A 249 -16.76 -1.47 20.03
N THR A 250 -16.15 -0.35 20.44
CA THR A 250 -16.89 0.81 20.99
C THR A 250 -17.27 1.81 19.91
N ARG A 251 -16.57 1.81 18.78
CA ARG A 251 -16.69 2.79 17.69
C ARG A 251 -16.27 4.22 18.11
N GLU A 252 -15.58 4.33 19.25
CA GLU A 252 -15.04 5.55 19.83
C GLU A 252 -13.52 5.57 19.73
N PRO A 253 -12.87 6.75 19.77
CA PRO A 253 -11.42 6.86 19.80
C PRO A 253 -10.82 6.23 21.07
N VAL A 254 -9.79 5.37 20.88
CA VAL A 254 -8.93 4.84 21.94
C VAL A 254 -7.61 5.60 22.04
N ALA A 255 -7.26 6.37 21.02
CA ALA A 255 -6.11 7.29 21.05
C ALA A 255 -6.42 8.54 20.24
N ARG A 256 -5.82 9.67 20.62
CA ARG A 256 -5.94 10.98 19.99
C ARG A 256 -4.56 11.65 19.88
N GLY A 257 -4.51 12.80 19.22
CA GLY A 257 -3.31 13.62 19.15
C GLY A 257 -2.33 13.23 18.06
N LEU A 258 -2.72 12.34 17.13
CA LEU A 258 -1.91 12.02 15.98
C LEU A 258 -2.06 13.06 14.86
N THR A 259 -1.08 13.15 13.99
CA THR A 259 -1.13 14.01 12.81
C THR A 259 -1.11 13.18 11.54
N ARG A 260 -2.30 13.06 10.90
CA ARG A 260 -2.47 12.26 9.68
C ARG A 260 -2.03 10.80 9.86
N PRO A 261 -2.58 10.06 10.85
CA PRO A 261 -2.18 8.68 11.06
C PRO A 261 -2.55 7.81 9.87
N HIS A 262 -1.62 6.92 9.50
CA HIS A 262 -1.78 5.92 8.44
C HIS A 262 -1.33 4.54 8.93
N SER A 263 -1.69 3.52 8.17
CA SER A 263 -1.11 2.17 8.27
C SER A 263 -1.13 1.57 9.68
N ALA A 264 -2.19 1.80 10.45
CA ALA A 264 -2.34 1.15 11.75
C ALA A 264 -2.33 -0.37 11.57
N ARG A 265 -1.57 -1.08 12.44
CA ARG A 265 -1.44 -2.54 12.43
C ARG A 265 -1.44 -3.08 13.85
N LEU A 266 -2.00 -4.26 14.04
CA LEU A 266 -1.83 -5.04 15.28
C LEU A 266 -0.61 -5.94 15.13
N TYR A 267 0.34 -5.78 16.03
CA TYR A 267 1.52 -6.65 16.09
C TYR A 267 1.94 -6.88 17.54
N ASN A 268 2.11 -8.15 17.92
CA ASN A 268 2.47 -8.59 19.28
C ASN A 268 1.56 -7.96 20.35
N GLY A 269 0.23 -7.93 20.09
CA GLY A 269 -0.78 -7.41 21.03
C GLY A 269 -0.81 -5.88 21.18
N ARG A 270 -0.02 -5.14 20.39
CA ARG A 270 0.06 -3.68 20.42
C ARG A 270 -0.46 -3.07 19.13
N ILE A 271 -1.04 -1.88 19.22
CA ILE A 271 -1.44 -1.09 18.06
C ILE A 271 -0.23 -0.25 17.64
N TRP A 272 0.31 -0.53 16.47
CA TRP A 272 1.34 0.26 15.82
C TRP A 272 0.71 1.18 14.79
N VAL A 273 1.29 2.35 14.58
CA VAL A 273 0.75 3.32 13.62
C VAL A 273 1.84 4.27 13.12
N ASP A 274 1.70 4.68 11.87
CA ASP A 274 2.45 5.77 11.26
C ASP A 274 1.84 7.11 11.65
N ASN A 275 2.54 7.93 12.43
CA ASN A 275 2.21 9.35 12.67
C ASN A 275 2.83 10.20 11.56
N SER A 276 2.19 10.14 10.38
CA SER A 276 2.79 10.53 9.09
C SER A 276 3.22 12.00 9.04
N GLY A 277 2.48 12.89 9.70
CA GLY A 277 2.81 14.32 9.73
C GLY A 277 4.15 14.66 10.39
N TYR A 278 4.69 13.72 11.17
CA TYR A 278 5.98 13.82 11.85
C TYR A 278 7.01 12.82 11.34
N GLY A 279 6.63 11.94 10.39
CA GLY A 279 7.51 10.89 9.90
C GLY A 279 7.86 9.86 10.97
N GLU A 280 6.95 9.55 11.85
CA GLU A 280 7.18 8.68 13.00
C GLU A 280 6.44 7.36 12.85
N LEU A 281 7.11 6.28 13.25
CA LEU A 281 6.50 4.99 13.58
C LEU A 281 6.42 4.89 15.10
N GLY A 282 5.29 4.46 15.64
CA GLY A 282 5.15 4.26 17.07
C GLY A 282 3.99 3.36 17.46
N VAL A 283 3.76 3.27 18.76
CA VAL A 283 2.74 2.42 19.37
C VAL A 283 1.75 3.25 20.17
N ILE A 284 0.55 2.71 20.33
CA ILE A 284 -0.47 3.28 21.23
C ILE A 284 -0.38 2.56 22.57
N GLU A 285 -0.11 3.31 23.63
CA GLU A 285 -0.13 2.82 25.02
C GLU A 285 -0.88 3.81 25.93
N GLY A 286 -1.80 3.31 26.75
CA GLY A 286 -2.60 4.16 27.62
C GLY A 286 -3.39 5.27 26.93
N GLY A 287 -3.72 5.10 25.65
CA GLY A 287 -4.40 6.10 24.84
C GLY A 287 -3.50 7.18 24.23
N ALA A 288 -2.19 7.13 24.46
CA ALA A 288 -1.20 8.04 23.92
C ALA A 288 -0.35 7.36 22.84
N PHE A 289 0.15 8.16 21.89
CA PHE A 289 1.14 7.73 20.91
C PHE A 289 2.56 7.84 21.49
N LEU A 290 3.30 6.75 21.46
CA LEU A 290 4.71 6.68 21.84
C LEU A 290 5.55 6.43 20.60
N PRO A 291 6.39 7.39 20.18
CA PRO A 291 7.26 7.21 19.02
C PRO A 291 8.34 6.16 19.31
N VAL A 292 8.57 5.28 18.34
CA VAL A 292 9.62 4.24 18.38
C VAL A 292 10.75 4.60 17.41
N ALA A 293 10.42 5.07 16.21
CA ALA A 293 11.39 5.47 15.20
C ALA A 293 10.94 6.73 14.47
N ARG A 294 11.90 7.55 14.04
CA ARG A 294 11.69 8.67 13.13
C ARG A 294 12.34 8.36 11.78
N LEU A 295 11.57 8.51 10.70
CA LEU A 295 11.97 8.17 9.36
C LEU A 295 12.07 9.41 8.46
N PRO A 296 12.89 9.36 7.39
CA PRO A 296 13.22 10.53 6.58
C PRO A 296 12.14 10.84 5.52
N GLY A 297 10.87 10.84 5.89
CA GLY A 297 9.78 11.13 4.97
C GLY A 297 8.41 10.95 5.60
N TRP A 298 7.37 11.20 4.84
CA TRP A 298 6.00 11.02 5.28
C TRP A 298 5.66 9.53 5.34
N THR A 299 5.58 8.97 6.55
CA THR A 299 5.40 7.53 6.77
C THR A 299 4.04 7.06 6.24
N ARG A 300 4.07 6.00 5.43
CA ARG A 300 2.88 5.34 4.90
C ARG A 300 3.23 3.95 4.35
N GLY A 301 2.44 2.97 4.72
CA GLY A 301 2.72 1.56 4.46
C GLY A 301 3.52 0.94 5.59
N LEU A 302 2.93 -0.02 6.29
CA LEU A 302 3.51 -0.66 7.46
C LEU A 302 3.15 -2.14 7.49
N SER A 303 4.15 -2.99 7.62
CA SER A 303 3.98 -4.41 7.90
C SER A 303 5.07 -4.91 8.82
N PHE A 304 4.85 -6.06 9.46
CA PHE A 304 5.76 -6.63 10.45
C PHE A 304 6.11 -8.07 10.12
N HIS A 305 7.37 -8.42 10.32
CA HIS A 305 7.85 -9.78 10.26
C HIS A 305 9.00 -9.97 11.25
N GLU A 306 8.88 -10.95 12.17
CA GLU A 306 9.92 -11.38 13.12
C GLU A 306 10.69 -10.26 13.83
N GLY A 307 9.96 -9.26 14.34
CA GLY A 307 10.55 -8.13 15.06
C GLY A 307 11.04 -6.98 14.17
N ILE A 308 10.93 -7.12 12.87
CA ILE A 308 11.21 -6.05 11.91
C ILE A 308 9.91 -5.38 11.48
N ALA A 309 9.87 -4.06 11.50
CA ALA A 309 8.86 -3.25 10.85
C ALA A 309 9.37 -2.79 9.48
N PHE A 310 8.66 -3.12 8.41
CA PHE A 310 8.89 -2.56 7.08
C PHE A 310 7.98 -1.35 6.92
N VAL A 311 8.60 -0.16 6.86
CA VAL A 311 7.90 1.13 6.87
C VAL A 311 8.16 1.87 5.56
N GLY A 312 7.11 2.22 4.85
CA GLY A 312 7.20 3.09 3.68
C GLY A 312 7.31 4.57 4.06
N THR A 313 8.07 5.32 3.29
CA THR A 313 8.07 6.79 3.35
C THR A 313 7.78 7.38 1.97
N SER A 314 7.06 8.47 1.97
CA SER A 314 6.77 9.26 0.78
C SER A 314 7.52 10.59 0.83
N ARG A 315 7.93 11.09 -0.32
CA ARG A 315 8.40 12.46 -0.45
C ARG A 315 7.24 13.40 -0.12
N VAL A 316 7.50 14.45 0.66
CA VAL A 316 6.48 15.47 0.92
C VAL A 316 6.31 16.34 -0.33
N VAL A 317 5.34 15.95 -1.16
CA VAL A 317 4.98 16.69 -2.38
C VAL A 317 4.28 18.02 -2.04
N PRO A 318 4.23 19.00 -2.96
CA PRO A 318 3.67 20.32 -2.67
C PRO A 318 2.28 20.30 -2.04
N ARG A 319 1.41 19.39 -2.47
CA ARG A 319 0.07 19.21 -1.93
C ARG A 319 0.03 18.84 -0.44
N PHE A 320 1.07 18.16 0.06
CA PHE A 320 1.09 17.60 1.42
C PHE A 320 1.92 18.41 2.41
N ARG A 321 2.56 19.50 1.98
CA ARG A 321 3.39 20.36 2.86
C ARG A 321 2.65 20.78 4.13
N GLN A 322 1.39 21.18 3.99
CA GLN A 322 0.56 21.58 5.13
C GLN A 322 0.21 20.41 6.08
N TYR A 323 0.41 19.16 5.64
CA TYR A 323 0.10 17.96 6.40
C TYR A 323 1.32 17.33 7.06
N ALA A 324 2.49 17.91 6.89
CA ALA A 324 3.78 17.40 7.35
C ALA A 324 4.50 18.43 8.25
N PRO A 325 3.87 18.89 9.36
CA PRO A 325 4.43 19.96 10.18
C PRO A 325 5.73 19.56 10.90
N GLY A 326 5.97 18.27 11.10
CA GLY A 326 7.17 17.75 11.77
C GLY A 326 8.29 17.28 10.84
N LEU A 327 8.14 17.45 9.51
CA LEU A 327 9.10 16.98 8.53
C LEU A 327 9.82 18.13 7.82
N ASP A 328 11.11 17.93 7.62
CA ASP A 328 11.84 18.72 6.63
C ASP A 328 11.44 18.25 5.22
N VAL A 329 10.71 19.12 4.55
CA VAL A 329 10.12 18.84 3.23
C VAL A 329 11.21 18.62 2.17
N ASP A 330 12.35 19.28 2.32
CA ASP A 330 13.42 19.30 1.32
C ASP A 330 14.29 18.04 1.36
N THR A 331 14.37 17.42 2.52
CA THR A 331 15.14 16.18 2.72
C THR A 331 14.29 14.91 2.73
N SER A 332 12.96 15.05 2.58
CA SER A 332 12.06 13.89 2.58
C SER A 332 12.29 12.98 1.37
N VAL A 333 12.27 11.66 1.60
CA VAL A 333 12.57 10.64 0.60
C VAL A 333 11.38 9.70 0.37
N CYS A 334 11.32 9.12 -0.85
CA CYS A 334 10.44 8.01 -1.16
C CYS A 334 11.23 6.71 -1.03
N GLY A 335 10.82 5.82 -0.13
CA GLY A 335 11.53 4.58 0.13
C GLY A 335 10.83 3.63 1.06
N VAL A 336 11.46 2.50 1.35
CA VAL A 336 11.07 1.54 2.38
C VAL A 336 12.24 1.31 3.32
N HIS A 337 11.94 1.23 4.60
CA HIS A 337 12.92 1.12 5.68
C HIS A 337 12.61 -0.11 6.51
N ALA A 338 13.64 -0.89 6.84
CA ALA A 338 13.56 -1.96 7.81
C ALA A 338 13.96 -1.41 9.19
N VAL A 339 13.04 -1.45 10.15
CA VAL A 339 13.20 -0.90 11.49
C VAL A 339 13.12 -2.04 12.50
N ASP A 340 14.12 -2.15 13.37
CA ASP A 340 14.04 -3.05 14.52
C ASP A 340 13.01 -2.53 15.54
N THR A 341 11.99 -3.31 15.84
CA THR A 341 10.86 -2.86 16.67
C THR A 341 11.18 -2.64 18.13
N ARG A 342 12.31 -3.17 18.63
CA ARG A 342 12.74 -3.04 20.02
C ARG A 342 13.61 -1.81 20.23
N SER A 343 14.56 -1.58 19.31
CA SER A 343 15.50 -0.46 19.42
C SER A 343 15.04 0.80 18.71
N GLY A 344 14.12 0.70 17.74
CA GLY A 344 13.76 1.77 16.84
C GLY A 344 14.83 2.10 15.77
N GLN A 345 15.89 1.28 15.70
CA GLN A 345 16.99 1.49 14.76
C GLN A 345 16.56 1.14 13.33
N ILE A 346 16.89 2.00 12.38
CA ILE A 346 16.78 1.70 10.94
C ILE A 346 17.98 0.83 10.56
N LEU A 347 17.72 -0.45 10.24
CA LEU A 347 18.72 -1.43 9.86
C LEU A 347 19.17 -1.24 8.41
N GLY A 348 18.24 -0.88 7.54
CA GLY A 348 18.50 -0.63 6.14
C GLY A 348 17.34 0.04 5.44
N SER A 349 17.59 0.55 4.24
CA SER A 349 16.59 1.27 3.46
C SER A 349 16.80 1.06 1.97
N LEU A 350 15.70 0.94 1.21
CA LEU A 350 15.70 1.06 -0.24
C LEU A 350 14.97 2.34 -0.63
N ILE A 351 15.64 3.19 -1.39
CA ILE A 351 15.18 4.55 -1.74
C ILE A 351 15.00 4.64 -3.26
N TRP A 352 13.88 5.20 -3.70
CA TRP A 352 13.62 5.57 -5.08
C TRP A 352 13.87 7.07 -5.27
N PRO A 353 15.00 7.47 -5.91
CA PRO A 353 15.38 8.89 -6.04
C PRO A 353 14.34 9.73 -6.78
N PHE A 354 13.62 9.14 -7.72
CA PHE A 354 12.56 9.78 -8.51
C PHE A 354 11.15 9.41 -8.03
N GLY A 355 11.04 8.69 -6.89
CA GLY A 355 9.76 8.31 -6.31
C GLY A 355 9.05 9.46 -5.60
N ASN A 356 7.72 9.43 -5.63
CA ASN A 356 6.88 10.39 -4.91
C ASN A 356 6.21 9.74 -3.71
N GLN A 357 5.56 8.59 -3.91
CA GLN A 357 4.69 8.05 -2.89
C GLN A 357 4.82 6.53 -2.73
N ILE A 358 4.95 6.11 -1.48
CA ILE A 358 4.58 4.76 -1.06
C ILE A 358 3.15 4.81 -0.53
N PHE A 359 2.33 3.81 -0.87
CA PHE A 359 0.97 3.76 -0.39
C PHE A 359 0.75 2.65 0.65
N ALA A 360 1.13 1.43 0.33
CA ALA A 360 1.09 0.31 1.25
C ALA A 360 2.37 -0.53 1.13
N VAL A 361 2.71 -1.19 2.22
CA VAL A 361 3.78 -2.18 2.35
C VAL A 361 3.22 -3.41 3.01
N ASP A 362 3.43 -4.58 2.42
CA ASP A 362 3.11 -5.86 3.02
C ASP A 362 4.08 -6.93 2.49
N TRP A 363 3.99 -8.16 2.96
CA TRP A 363 4.86 -9.24 2.53
C TRP A 363 4.10 -10.54 2.31
N VAL A 364 4.64 -11.36 1.44
CA VAL A 364 4.21 -12.74 1.20
C VAL A 364 5.38 -13.68 1.50
N PRO A 365 5.16 -14.87 2.06
CA PRO A 365 6.23 -15.83 2.27
C PRO A 365 6.99 -16.12 0.96
N GLY A 366 8.34 -16.09 1.01
CA GLY A 366 9.18 -16.28 -0.18
C GLY A 366 8.98 -17.63 -0.88
N ARG A 367 8.44 -18.62 -0.16
CA ARG A 367 8.09 -19.92 -0.74
C ARG A 367 6.99 -19.85 -1.82
N PHE A 368 6.12 -18.83 -1.78
CA PHE A 368 5.04 -18.68 -2.76
C PHE A 368 5.49 -17.93 -4.01
N THR A 369 6.37 -16.95 -3.84
CA THR A 369 6.82 -16.13 -4.95
C THR A 369 8.10 -15.38 -4.63
N THR A 370 8.91 -15.09 -5.65
CA THR A 370 10.02 -14.13 -5.57
C THR A 370 9.71 -12.80 -6.24
N GLY A 371 8.47 -12.56 -6.67
CA GLY A 371 8.03 -11.25 -7.16
C GLY A 371 7.22 -11.28 -8.45
N PHE A 372 7.37 -10.23 -9.25
CA PHE A 372 6.65 -10.01 -10.50
C PHE A 372 7.46 -10.40 -11.74
N PRO A 373 6.81 -10.57 -12.92
CA PRO A 373 7.50 -10.99 -14.15
C PRO A 373 8.51 -9.97 -14.70
N PHE A 374 8.42 -8.69 -14.34
CA PHE A 374 9.25 -7.62 -14.89
C PHE A 374 10.27 -7.11 -13.87
N PHE A 375 11.52 -6.88 -14.29
CA PHE A 375 12.60 -6.48 -13.40
C PHE A 375 12.99 -5.01 -13.58
N ALA A 376 13.16 -4.30 -12.46
CA ALA A 376 13.74 -2.97 -12.44
C ALA A 376 15.25 -3.05 -12.83
N GLY A 377 15.68 -2.18 -13.75
CA GLY A 377 17.06 -2.17 -14.24
C GLY A 377 17.33 -3.13 -15.40
N ALA A 378 16.43 -4.03 -15.75
CA ALA A 378 16.53 -4.82 -16.96
C ALA A 378 16.26 -3.96 -18.21
N LYS A 379 16.91 -4.28 -19.33
CA LYS A 379 16.48 -3.79 -20.64
C LYS A 379 15.00 -4.16 -20.83
N ARG A 380 14.24 -3.33 -21.57
CA ARG A 380 12.80 -3.58 -21.85
C ARG A 380 12.55 -5.07 -22.10
N ALA A 381 11.50 -5.60 -21.50
CA ALA A 381 11.10 -6.99 -21.66
C ALA A 381 11.12 -7.39 -23.13
N THR A 382 11.85 -8.44 -23.46
CA THR A 382 11.96 -8.94 -24.83
C THR A 382 10.59 -9.43 -25.30
N SER A 383 10.41 -9.54 -26.62
CA SER A 383 9.20 -10.12 -27.20
C SER A 383 8.93 -11.54 -26.66
N ARG A 384 10.00 -12.28 -26.32
CA ARG A 384 9.90 -13.61 -25.69
C ARG A 384 9.33 -13.54 -24.28
N GLU A 385 9.81 -12.64 -23.43
CA GLU A 385 9.31 -12.46 -22.05
C GLU A 385 7.84 -12.02 -22.04
N LYS A 386 7.45 -11.14 -22.96
CA LYS A 386 6.04 -10.76 -23.14
C LYS A 386 5.16 -11.94 -23.53
N LYS A 387 5.66 -12.86 -24.38
CA LYS A 387 4.92 -14.05 -24.79
C LYS A 387 4.80 -15.08 -23.68
N LEU A 388 5.78 -15.20 -22.78
CA LEU A 388 5.71 -16.10 -21.63
C LEU A 388 4.49 -15.79 -20.75
N PHE A 389 4.09 -14.53 -20.64
CA PHE A 389 2.91 -14.13 -19.87
C PHE A 389 1.65 -14.88 -20.30
N TYR A 390 1.51 -15.23 -21.57
CA TYR A 390 0.37 -15.99 -22.10
C TYR A 390 0.40 -17.49 -21.80
N THR A 391 1.47 -17.96 -21.15
CA THR A 391 1.60 -19.36 -20.74
C THR A 391 1.37 -19.58 -19.25
N PHE A 392 1.21 -18.52 -18.48
CA PHE A 392 1.09 -18.58 -17.02
C PHE A 392 -0.23 -19.21 -16.60
N MET A 393 -0.13 -20.19 -15.72
CA MET A 393 -1.28 -20.88 -15.08
C MET A 393 -1.17 -20.70 -13.58
N THR A 394 -2.29 -20.47 -12.93
CA THR A 394 -2.43 -20.43 -11.47
C THR A 394 -3.40 -21.51 -11.03
N ASP A 395 -3.43 -21.85 -9.75
CA ASP A 395 -4.35 -22.87 -9.22
C ASP A 395 -5.83 -22.54 -9.48
N ALA A 396 -6.17 -21.25 -9.64
CA ALA A 396 -7.51 -20.83 -10.05
C ALA A 396 -7.94 -21.34 -11.46
N CYS A 397 -6.98 -21.81 -12.27
CA CYS A 397 -7.24 -22.34 -13.62
C CYS A 397 -7.48 -23.87 -13.63
N GLU A 398 -7.38 -24.56 -12.51
CA GLU A 398 -7.44 -26.04 -12.45
C GLU A 398 -8.81 -26.62 -12.09
N GLU A 399 -9.83 -25.80 -11.83
CA GLU A 399 -11.19 -26.29 -11.49
C GLU A 399 -11.93 -27.05 -12.62
N ASP A 400 -11.38 -27.09 -13.83
CA ASP A 400 -11.99 -27.81 -14.99
C ASP A 400 -11.41 -29.24 -15.23
N ARG A 401 -10.76 -29.83 -14.21
CA ARG A 401 -10.21 -31.20 -14.33
C ARG A 401 -11.06 -32.26 -13.58
N GLU A 402 -12.37 -32.24 -13.74
CA GLU A 402 -13.23 -33.39 -13.48
C GLU A 402 -13.83 -33.96 -14.76
#